data_e4236a6af00b76b9148e748924476e37
#
_entry.id   e4236a6af00b76b9148e748924476e37
#
_cell.length_a   1.000
_cell.length_b   1.000
_cell.length_c   1.000
_cell.angle_alpha   90.00
_cell.angle_beta   90.00
_cell.angle_gamma   90.00
#
_symmetry.space_group_name_H-M   'P 1'
#
loop_
_entity.id
_entity.type
_entity.pdbx_description
1 polymer ?
#
loop_
_entity_poly.entity_id
_entity_poly.type
_entity_poly.pdbx_seq_one_letter_code
_entity_poly.pdbx_strand_id
1 'polypeptide(L)'
;MVTGTTIVAAEQVFRTIFNQALQAFAGMNAWTRLASLATEIPSTGPQEVYRWLADLPVFEEWLGDLNVDDLAEAAYTLANKHFAKGVGVDEDELADDKLGLIVSRIQMLAVRYLQHVGQQIESLVLNGTTGLAFDGVAFFSDVSGVRLIDNLGAGTISAGTPTAAQIEADIDTMRMTVMQFKDSKGIAIGIVPMVFAGHPKMERLFRTIMNSTGDPAGAHAGVSNPVRDMIRDYISLPNATDLNDVYGFAVDMPVKPFIYQNRQGLNQELVRQPLNRKLIFKADYRAGYGYSLPHLAIKLVSGTA
;
A
#
# COMPACT_ATOMS: atom_id res chain seq x y z
N MET A 1 20.61 -1.82 -41.94
CA MET A 1 21.05 -2.85 -40.98
C MET A 1 21.24 -2.13 -39.63
N VAL A 2 20.50 -2.52 -38.60
CA VAL A 2 20.68 -1.96 -37.27
C VAL A 2 21.98 -2.49 -36.70
N THR A 3 22.95 -1.59 -36.49
CA THR A 3 24.28 -1.94 -35.97
C THR A 3 24.23 -2.02 -34.43
N GLY A 4 25.22 -2.69 -33.82
CA GLY A 4 25.31 -2.74 -32.34
C GLY A 4 25.34 -1.36 -31.65
N THR A 5 25.97 -0.38 -32.30
CA THR A 5 26.02 1.02 -31.83
C THR A 5 24.64 1.67 -31.83
N THR A 6 23.79 1.37 -32.85
CA THR A 6 22.41 1.87 -32.93
C THR A 6 21.53 1.28 -31.81
N ILE A 7 21.75 0.02 -31.45
CA ILE A 7 21.01 -0.65 -30.37
C ILE A 7 21.32 -0.03 -29.04
N VAL A 8 22.60 0.22 -28.73
CA VAL A 8 23.03 0.87 -27.48
C VAL A 8 22.47 2.28 -27.37
N ALA A 9 22.49 3.05 -28.46
CA ALA A 9 21.90 4.39 -28.48
C ALA A 9 20.39 4.34 -28.25
N ALA A 10 19.68 3.42 -28.88
CA ALA A 10 18.24 3.23 -28.68
C ALA A 10 17.91 2.83 -27.22
N GLU A 11 18.71 1.96 -26.62
CA GLU A 11 18.56 1.58 -25.21
C GLU A 11 18.66 2.77 -24.28
N GLN A 12 19.67 3.64 -24.46
CA GLN A 12 19.84 4.84 -23.66
C GLN A 12 18.66 5.81 -23.79
N VAL A 13 18.15 6.00 -25.01
CA VAL A 13 16.95 6.83 -25.27
C VAL A 13 15.73 6.23 -24.57
N PHE A 14 15.50 4.94 -24.69
CA PHE A 14 14.35 4.27 -24.08
C PHE A 14 14.40 4.29 -22.55
N ARG A 15 15.57 4.10 -21.95
CA ARG A 15 15.79 4.26 -20.49
C ARG A 15 15.51 5.69 -20.04
N THR A 16 15.94 6.68 -20.80
CA THR A 16 15.68 8.09 -20.48
C THR A 16 14.19 8.40 -20.51
N ILE A 17 13.48 8.00 -21.57
CA ILE A 17 12.03 8.19 -21.70
C ILE A 17 11.28 7.50 -20.56
N PHE A 18 11.65 6.27 -20.25
CA PHE A 18 11.05 5.50 -19.17
C PHE A 18 11.24 6.18 -17.81
N ASN A 19 12.46 6.62 -17.49
CA ASN A 19 12.76 7.28 -16.23
C ASN A 19 12.09 8.65 -16.10
N GLN A 20 12.00 9.42 -17.18
CA GLN A 20 11.23 10.67 -17.21
C GLN A 20 9.74 10.41 -16.95
N ALA A 21 9.18 9.36 -17.54
CA ALA A 21 7.80 8.97 -17.28
C ALA A 21 7.58 8.55 -15.83
N LEU A 22 8.50 7.76 -15.23
CA LEU A 22 8.43 7.41 -13.81
C LEU A 22 8.36 8.65 -12.91
N GLN A 23 9.21 9.64 -13.16
CA GLN A 23 9.23 10.88 -12.38
C GLN A 23 7.97 11.73 -12.60
N ALA A 24 7.52 11.86 -13.86
CA ALA A 24 6.36 12.66 -14.20
C ALA A 24 5.05 12.11 -13.62
N PHE A 25 4.91 10.79 -13.54
CA PHE A 25 3.68 10.13 -13.09
C PHE A 25 3.72 9.62 -11.64
N ALA A 26 4.84 9.80 -10.95
CA ALA A 26 4.94 9.49 -9.52
C ALA A 26 3.94 10.34 -8.72
N GLY A 27 3.10 9.72 -7.91
CA GLY A 27 2.12 10.40 -7.06
C GLY A 27 0.82 10.89 -7.76
N MET A 28 0.69 10.72 -9.08
CA MET A 28 -0.48 11.24 -9.82
C MET A 28 -1.74 10.37 -9.73
N ASN A 29 -1.64 9.14 -9.25
CA ASN A 29 -2.79 8.24 -9.17
C ASN A 29 -2.92 7.54 -7.82
N ALA A 30 -4.09 6.95 -7.54
CA ALA A 30 -4.37 6.26 -6.27
C ALA A 30 -3.38 5.14 -5.98
N TRP A 31 -2.93 4.41 -7.00
CA TRP A 31 -1.99 3.29 -6.87
C TRP A 31 -0.64 3.72 -6.29
N THR A 32 -0.10 4.86 -6.72
CA THR A 32 1.19 5.35 -6.22
C THR A 32 1.10 5.82 -4.77
N ARG A 33 -0.07 6.31 -4.35
CA ARG A 33 -0.34 6.71 -2.96
C ARG A 33 -0.44 5.50 -2.03
N LEU A 34 -0.94 4.35 -2.51
CA LEU A 34 -1.00 3.10 -1.75
C LEU A 34 0.38 2.60 -1.33
N ALA A 35 1.41 2.85 -2.12
CA ALA A 35 2.79 2.52 -1.75
C ALA A 35 3.24 3.20 -0.45
N SER A 36 2.64 4.33 -0.08
CA SER A 36 2.94 5.01 1.19
C SER A 36 2.49 4.24 2.44
N LEU A 37 1.60 3.24 2.29
CA LEU A 37 1.13 2.37 3.38
C LEU A 37 2.12 1.23 3.69
N ALA A 38 3.18 1.06 2.90
CA ALA A 38 4.17 0.02 3.08
C ALA A 38 5.51 0.57 3.57
N THR A 39 6.19 -0.22 4.43
CA THR A 39 7.60 -0.01 4.74
C THR A 39 8.44 -0.74 3.70
N GLU A 40 9.34 -0.02 3.04
CA GLU A 40 10.31 -0.64 2.14
C GLU A 40 11.47 -1.23 2.93
N ILE A 41 11.72 -2.53 2.74
CA ILE A 41 12.78 -3.27 3.41
C ILE A 41 13.67 -3.92 2.33
N PRO A 42 14.99 -3.65 2.32
CA PRO A 42 15.89 -4.33 1.41
C PRO A 42 16.00 -5.82 1.76
N SER A 43 16.08 -6.67 0.73
CA SER A 43 16.22 -8.12 0.87
C SER A 43 17.48 -8.61 0.18
N THR A 44 18.15 -9.57 0.78
CA THR A 44 19.38 -10.18 0.25
C THR A 44 19.18 -11.64 -0.18
N GLY A 45 18.10 -12.28 0.31
CA GLY A 45 17.77 -13.69 0.06
C GLY A 45 16.59 -13.93 -0.89
N PRO A 46 16.30 -15.16 -1.25
CA PRO A 46 15.08 -15.52 -1.97
C PRO A 46 13.83 -15.31 -1.11
N GLN A 47 13.97 -15.35 0.19
CA GLN A 47 12.96 -15.08 1.21
C GLN A 47 13.63 -14.45 2.42
N GLU A 48 12.86 -13.65 3.17
CA GLU A 48 13.30 -13.07 4.44
C GLU A 48 12.36 -13.51 5.56
N VAL A 49 12.92 -13.59 6.77
CA VAL A 49 12.20 -14.02 7.97
C VAL A 49 12.12 -12.83 8.94
N TYR A 50 10.92 -12.38 9.20
CA TYR A 50 10.65 -11.24 10.10
C TYR A 50 10.28 -11.75 11.49
N ARG A 51 11.22 -11.76 12.42
CA ARG A 51 11.02 -12.19 13.82
C ARG A 51 10.61 -11.04 14.73
N TRP A 52 10.93 -9.81 14.36
CA TRP A 52 10.67 -8.60 15.14
C TRP A 52 9.21 -8.14 15.15
N LEU A 53 8.33 -8.77 14.36
CA LEU A 53 6.91 -8.44 14.31
C LEU A 53 6.12 -8.94 15.52
N ALA A 54 6.69 -9.80 16.34
CA ALA A 54 5.94 -10.48 17.37
C ALA A 54 5.77 -9.69 18.67
N ASP A 55 6.67 -8.75 18.97
CA ASP A 55 6.60 -7.98 20.21
C ASP A 55 7.11 -6.53 20.05
N LEU A 56 6.52 -5.63 20.86
CA LEU A 56 6.94 -4.22 20.94
C LEU A 56 7.73 -4.05 22.25
N PRO A 57 8.99 -3.54 22.20
CA PRO A 57 9.78 -3.35 23.42
C PRO A 57 9.16 -2.29 24.33
N VAL A 58 9.03 -2.59 25.59
CA VAL A 58 8.46 -1.71 26.60
C VAL A 58 9.56 -1.29 27.58
N PHE A 59 9.59 0.01 27.93
CA PHE A 59 10.49 0.50 28.98
C PHE A 59 9.94 0.14 30.35
N GLU A 60 10.78 -0.52 31.16
CA GLU A 60 10.49 -0.88 32.54
C GLU A 60 11.45 -0.16 33.49
N GLU A 61 11.06 -0.01 34.75
CA GLU A 61 11.94 0.57 35.77
C GLU A 61 13.12 -0.39 36.03
N TRP A 62 14.34 0.12 35.96
CA TRP A 62 15.52 -0.69 36.21
C TRP A 62 15.77 -0.91 37.69
N LEU A 63 15.33 -2.04 38.23
CA LEU A 63 15.48 -2.45 39.63
C LEU A 63 16.46 -3.61 39.81
N GLY A 64 17.65 -3.57 39.20
CA GLY A 64 18.63 -4.64 39.31
C GLY A 64 19.23 -5.06 37.99
N ASP A 65 18.97 -6.26 37.50
CA ASP A 65 19.45 -6.72 36.22
C ASP A 65 18.60 -6.15 35.08
N LEU A 66 19.23 -5.85 33.94
CA LEU A 66 18.53 -5.40 32.73
C LEU A 66 17.65 -6.52 32.19
N ASN A 67 16.35 -6.28 32.10
CA ASN A 67 15.45 -7.19 31.38
C ASN A 67 15.64 -7.02 29.88
N VAL A 68 16.03 -8.08 29.18
CA VAL A 68 16.24 -8.07 27.73
C VAL A 68 15.19 -8.97 27.10
N ASP A 69 14.30 -8.38 26.32
CA ASP A 69 13.34 -9.16 25.54
C ASP A 69 14.06 -9.87 24.39
N ASP A 70 14.00 -11.18 24.36
CA ASP A 70 14.50 -11.98 23.24
C ASP A 70 13.56 -11.84 22.03
N LEU A 71 14.13 -11.95 20.81
CA LEU A 71 13.32 -11.98 19.60
C LEU A 71 12.38 -13.19 19.62
N ALA A 72 11.09 -12.95 19.52
CA ALA A 72 10.07 -13.98 19.60
C ALA A 72 10.28 -15.10 18.57
N GLU A 73 9.85 -16.31 18.90
CA GLU A 73 9.94 -17.49 18.02
C GLU A 73 9.03 -17.39 16.78
N ALA A 74 8.00 -16.52 16.82
CA ALA A 74 7.10 -16.33 15.69
C ALA A 74 7.85 -15.73 14.50
N ALA A 75 7.93 -16.50 13.43
CA ALA A 75 8.65 -16.13 12.22
C ALA A 75 7.67 -15.90 11.06
N TYR A 76 7.57 -14.66 10.58
CA TYR A 76 6.84 -14.34 9.36
C TYR A 76 7.78 -14.40 8.17
N THR A 77 7.56 -15.35 7.26
CA THR A 77 8.41 -15.55 6.09
C THR A 77 7.77 -14.95 4.86
N LEU A 78 8.49 -14.07 4.18
CA LEU A 78 8.06 -13.42 2.95
C LEU A 78 8.97 -13.80 1.79
N ALA A 79 8.40 -14.46 0.76
CA ALA A 79 9.12 -14.88 -0.43
C ALA A 79 9.14 -13.77 -1.50
N ASN A 80 10.29 -13.58 -2.14
CA ASN A 80 10.45 -12.67 -3.28
C ASN A 80 9.91 -13.28 -4.55
N LYS A 81 9.11 -12.51 -5.29
CA LYS A 81 8.60 -12.85 -6.62
C LYS A 81 9.30 -12.02 -7.68
N HIS A 82 9.44 -12.57 -8.88
CA HIS A 82 9.99 -11.85 -10.03
C HIS A 82 8.86 -11.34 -10.91
N PHE A 83 8.83 -10.04 -11.15
CA PHE A 83 7.86 -9.37 -11.99
C PHE A 83 8.58 -8.77 -13.19
N ALA A 84 8.08 -9.03 -14.38
CA ALA A 84 8.66 -8.53 -15.62
C ALA A 84 7.58 -8.20 -16.64
N LYS A 85 7.84 -7.15 -17.44
CA LYS A 85 7.05 -6.82 -18.62
C LYS A 85 7.95 -6.20 -19.67
N GLY A 86 7.68 -6.52 -20.94
CA GLY A 86 8.41 -5.96 -22.08
C GLY A 86 7.49 -5.36 -23.14
N VAL A 87 8.03 -4.41 -23.88
CA VAL A 87 7.45 -3.81 -25.07
C VAL A 87 8.31 -4.23 -26.26
N GLY A 88 7.70 -4.96 -27.18
CA GLY A 88 8.36 -5.35 -28.44
C GLY A 88 8.27 -4.23 -29.48
N VAL A 89 9.39 -3.97 -30.15
CA VAL A 89 9.53 -3.01 -31.23
C VAL A 89 10.13 -3.76 -32.41
N ASP A 90 9.55 -3.63 -33.57
CA ASP A 90 10.12 -4.20 -34.80
C ASP A 90 11.36 -3.40 -35.26
N GLU A 91 12.41 -4.09 -35.75
CA GLU A 91 13.61 -3.41 -36.22
C GLU A 91 13.32 -2.52 -37.44
N ASP A 92 12.33 -2.88 -38.25
CA ASP A 92 11.94 -2.10 -39.42
C ASP A 92 11.13 -0.85 -39.02
N GLU A 93 10.26 -0.98 -37.99
CA GLU A 93 9.56 0.19 -37.41
C GLU A 93 10.53 1.21 -36.77
N LEU A 94 11.62 0.71 -36.16
CA LEU A 94 12.66 1.57 -35.61
C LEU A 94 13.47 2.27 -36.72
N ALA A 95 13.73 1.57 -37.82
CA ALA A 95 14.45 2.12 -38.97
C ALA A 95 13.62 3.18 -39.73
N ASP A 96 12.29 3.03 -39.76
CA ASP A 96 11.36 3.95 -40.41
C ASP A 96 11.00 5.19 -39.57
N ASP A 97 11.70 5.41 -38.43
CA ASP A 97 11.54 6.54 -37.52
C ASP A 97 10.12 6.73 -36.95
N LYS A 98 9.39 5.62 -36.75
CA LYS A 98 8.08 5.64 -36.03
C LYS A 98 8.21 5.81 -34.52
N LEU A 99 9.18 6.60 -34.07
CA LEU A 99 9.54 6.76 -32.67
C LEU A 99 8.39 7.27 -31.79
N GLY A 100 7.49 8.07 -32.32
CA GLY A 100 6.38 8.64 -31.53
C GLY A 100 5.47 7.59 -30.91
N LEU A 101 5.16 6.49 -31.59
CA LEU A 101 4.36 5.38 -31.07
C LEU A 101 5.14 4.54 -30.05
N ILE A 102 6.44 4.35 -30.28
CA ILE A 102 7.33 3.59 -29.40
C ILE A 102 7.50 4.33 -28.07
N VAL A 103 7.72 5.64 -28.12
CA VAL A 103 7.84 6.51 -26.92
C VAL A 103 6.60 6.36 -26.04
N SER A 104 5.41 6.47 -26.60
CA SER A 104 4.16 6.33 -25.85
C SER A 104 4.02 4.96 -25.18
N ARG A 105 4.42 3.88 -25.85
CA ARG A 105 4.39 2.52 -25.29
C ARG A 105 5.37 2.35 -24.11
N ILE A 106 6.56 2.96 -24.21
CA ILE A 106 7.57 2.92 -23.13
C ILE A 106 7.08 3.74 -21.93
N GLN A 107 6.50 4.92 -22.15
CA GLN A 107 5.88 5.73 -21.09
C GLN A 107 4.75 4.96 -20.39
N MET A 108 3.89 4.28 -21.16
CA MET A 108 2.84 3.43 -20.60
C MET A 108 3.40 2.27 -19.77
N LEU A 109 4.54 1.67 -20.17
CA LEU A 109 5.20 0.62 -19.39
C LEU A 109 5.66 1.17 -18.02
N ALA A 110 6.21 2.39 -17.97
CA ALA A 110 6.61 3.04 -16.73
C ALA A 110 5.41 3.30 -15.80
N VAL A 111 4.30 3.80 -16.35
CA VAL A 111 3.06 3.99 -15.59
C VAL A 111 2.52 2.67 -15.04
N ARG A 112 2.57 1.60 -15.84
CA ARG A 112 2.13 0.26 -15.42
C ARG A 112 2.99 -0.32 -14.28
N TYR A 113 4.29 -0.05 -14.27
CA TYR A 113 5.14 -0.42 -13.13
C TYR A 113 4.69 0.28 -11.84
N LEU A 114 4.49 1.60 -11.86
CA LEU A 114 4.01 2.36 -10.69
C LEU A 114 2.65 1.86 -10.20
N GLN A 115 1.74 1.56 -11.14
CA GLN A 115 0.44 0.98 -10.82
C GLN A 115 0.57 -0.41 -10.19
N HIS A 116 1.48 -1.25 -10.70
CA HIS A 116 1.62 -2.63 -10.23
C HIS A 116 2.04 -2.72 -8.77
N VAL A 117 2.99 -1.87 -8.32
CA VAL A 117 3.38 -1.80 -6.91
C VAL A 117 2.17 -1.46 -6.03
N GLY A 118 1.41 -0.44 -6.41
CA GLY A 118 0.19 -0.07 -5.68
C GLY A 118 -0.89 -1.15 -5.70
N GLN A 119 -1.07 -1.85 -6.83
CA GLN A 119 -2.02 -2.96 -6.94
C GLN A 119 -1.68 -4.13 -6.00
N GLN A 120 -0.38 -4.43 -5.81
CA GLN A 120 0.02 -5.46 -4.84
C GLN A 120 -0.36 -5.06 -3.41
N ILE A 121 -0.15 -3.79 -3.04
CA ILE A 121 -0.53 -3.28 -1.72
C ILE A 121 -2.05 -3.26 -1.56
N GLU A 122 -2.80 -2.79 -2.58
CA GLU A 122 -4.27 -2.85 -2.57
C GLU A 122 -4.79 -4.28 -2.40
N SER A 123 -4.17 -5.24 -3.10
CA SER A 123 -4.52 -6.65 -2.95
C SER A 123 -4.34 -7.14 -1.51
N LEU A 124 -3.30 -6.68 -0.79
CA LEU A 124 -3.14 -6.98 0.64
C LEU A 124 -4.26 -6.34 1.47
N VAL A 125 -4.61 -5.09 1.21
CA VAL A 125 -5.70 -4.40 1.91
C VAL A 125 -7.01 -5.15 1.75
N LEU A 126 -7.40 -5.47 0.51
CA LEU A 126 -8.68 -6.10 0.20
C LEU A 126 -8.76 -7.55 0.71
N ASN A 127 -7.66 -8.30 0.65
CA ASN A 127 -7.58 -9.68 1.13
C ASN A 127 -7.17 -9.80 2.60
N GLY A 128 -7.13 -8.72 3.36
CA GLY A 128 -6.66 -8.74 4.75
C GLY A 128 -7.52 -9.57 5.71
N THR A 129 -8.77 -9.89 5.35
CA THR A 129 -9.64 -10.80 6.12
C THR A 129 -9.35 -12.29 5.91
N THR A 130 -8.55 -12.62 4.88
CA THR A 130 -8.14 -14.00 4.57
C THR A 130 -6.63 -14.18 4.61
N GLY A 131 -5.86 -13.12 4.35
CA GLY A 131 -4.42 -13.12 4.37
C GLY A 131 -3.87 -13.20 5.80
N LEU A 132 -2.97 -14.15 6.05
CA LEU A 132 -2.44 -14.42 7.38
C LEU A 132 -1.32 -13.44 7.74
N ALA A 133 -1.36 -12.93 8.97
CA ALA A 133 -0.29 -12.16 9.59
C ALA A 133 0.75 -13.08 10.26
N PHE A 134 1.71 -12.51 10.97
CA PHE A 134 2.82 -13.23 11.60
C PHE A 134 2.37 -14.24 12.68
N ASP A 135 1.21 -14.03 13.27
CA ASP A 135 0.61 -14.89 14.31
C ASP A 135 -0.28 -16.00 13.76
N GLY A 136 -0.35 -16.16 12.43
CA GLY A 136 -1.19 -17.17 11.77
C GLY A 136 -2.67 -16.85 11.74
N VAL A 137 -3.08 -15.67 12.21
CA VAL A 137 -4.46 -15.16 12.13
C VAL A 137 -4.59 -14.21 10.95
N ALA A 138 -5.79 -14.04 10.41
CA ALA A 138 -6.07 -13.07 9.36
C ALA A 138 -5.62 -11.66 9.79
N PHE A 139 -5.10 -10.85 8.85
CA PHE A 139 -4.59 -9.52 9.17
C PHE A 139 -5.68 -8.62 9.79
N PHE A 140 -6.90 -8.61 9.21
CA PHE A 140 -8.09 -8.07 9.84
C PHE A 140 -8.90 -9.21 10.45
N SER A 141 -9.09 -9.20 11.76
CA SER A 141 -9.77 -10.27 12.50
C SER A 141 -10.52 -9.72 13.70
N ASP A 142 -11.70 -10.32 13.95
CA ASP A 142 -12.54 -10.15 15.13
C ASP A 142 -12.37 -11.28 16.16
N VAL A 143 -11.43 -12.20 15.91
CA VAL A 143 -11.23 -13.38 16.76
C VAL A 143 -10.52 -12.99 18.05
N SER A 144 -11.27 -12.75 19.11
CA SER A 144 -10.75 -12.56 20.46
C SER A 144 -10.12 -13.84 21.00
N GLY A 145 -8.94 -13.75 21.61
CA GLY A 145 -8.29 -14.85 22.34
C GLY A 145 -6.98 -15.37 21.74
N VAL A 146 -6.73 -15.17 20.45
CA VAL A 146 -5.41 -15.43 19.83
C VAL A 146 -4.60 -14.14 19.79
N ARG A 147 -5.26 -13.03 19.54
CA ARG A 147 -4.70 -11.69 19.45
C ARG A 147 -5.36 -10.80 20.52
N LEU A 148 -4.59 -9.94 21.19
CA LEU A 148 -5.16 -8.98 22.18
C LEU A 148 -5.81 -7.76 21.53
N ILE A 149 -5.96 -7.77 20.20
CA ILE A 149 -6.58 -6.70 19.43
C ILE A 149 -7.67 -7.27 18.53
N ASP A 150 -8.74 -6.50 18.40
CA ASP A 150 -9.82 -6.71 17.45
C ASP A 150 -9.80 -5.55 16.45
N ASN A 151 -9.28 -5.82 15.27
CA ASN A 151 -9.12 -4.81 14.21
C ASN A 151 -10.08 -5.00 13.03
N LEU A 152 -11.15 -5.77 13.25
CA LEU A 152 -12.25 -5.96 12.32
C LEU A 152 -13.57 -5.66 13.04
N GLY A 153 -14.12 -4.48 12.83
CA GLY A 153 -15.35 -4.04 13.48
C GLY A 153 -16.52 -3.86 12.52
N ALA A 154 -17.70 -3.57 13.08
CA ALA A 154 -18.87 -3.16 12.31
C ALA A 154 -18.86 -1.64 12.10
N GLY A 155 -19.08 -1.21 10.86
CA GLY A 155 -19.26 0.20 10.52
C GLY A 155 -20.70 0.65 10.63
N THR A 156 -20.91 1.95 10.61
CA THR A 156 -22.24 2.59 10.70
C THR A 156 -22.87 2.86 9.32
N ILE A 157 -22.09 2.75 8.25
CA ILE A 157 -22.57 2.99 6.89
C ILE A 157 -23.55 1.88 6.50
N SER A 158 -24.83 2.22 6.40
CA SER A 158 -25.86 1.29 5.94
C SER A 158 -25.78 1.12 4.41
N ALA A 159 -26.40 0.03 3.92
CA ALA A 159 -26.54 -0.19 2.47
C ALA A 159 -27.17 1.06 1.80
N GLY A 160 -26.45 1.63 0.82
CA GLY A 160 -26.90 2.81 0.11
C GLY A 160 -25.81 3.88 -0.06
N THR A 161 -26.22 5.14 0.01
CA THR A 161 -25.29 6.27 -0.13
C THR A 161 -24.77 6.67 1.23
N PRO A 162 -23.43 6.62 1.47
CA PRO A 162 -22.83 7.06 2.72
C PRO A 162 -23.14 8.55 2.99
N THR A 163 -23.34 8.89 4.26
CA THR A 163 -23.49 10.27 4.73
C THR A 163 -22.25 10.73 5.46
N ALA A 164 -22.05 12.06 5.55
CA ALA A 164 -20.90 12.62 6.29
C ALA A 164 -20.92 12.16 7.76
N ALA A 165 -22.09 12.19 8.41
CA ALA A 165 -22.26 11.78 9.80
C ALA A 165 -21.86 10.31 10.05
N GLN A 166 -22.17 9.41 9.11
CA GLN A 166 -21.76 7.99 9.23
C GLN A 166 -20.24 7.85 9.11
N ILE A 167 -19.61 8.55 8.15
CA ILE A 167 -18.15 8.52 7.98
C ILE A 167 -17.45 9.10 9.23
N GLU A 168 -17.96 10.18 9.80
CA GLU A 168 -17.42 10.79 11.01
C GLU A 168 -17.52 9.82 12.19
N ALA A 169 -18.67 9.17 12.37
CA ALA A 169 -18.86 8.15 13.41
C ALA A 169 -17.92 6.94 13.24
N ASP A 170 -17.70 6.50 12.00
CA ASP A 170 -16.79 5.40 11.71
C ASP A 170 -15.33 5.78 11.98
N ILE A 171 -14.93 7.02 11.64
CA ILE A 171 -13.59 7.55 11.96
C ILE A 171 -13.37 7.59 13.48
N ASP A 172 -14.33 8.10 14.24
CA ASP A 172 -14.25 8.15 15.69
C ASP A 172 -14.16 6.74 16.30
N THR A 173 -14.96 5.80 15.80
CA THR A 173 -14.93 4.39 16.23
C THR A 173 -13.56 3.77 15.95
N MET A 174 -13.01 3.94 14.76
CA MET A 174 -11.68 3.43 14.40
C MET A 174 -10.60 4.01 15.31
N ARG A 175 -10.62 5.31 15.54
CA ARG A 175 -9.63 5.98 16.37
C ARG A 175 -9.70 5.53 17.83
N MET A 176 -10.90 5.46 18.40
CA MET A 176 -11.10 4.97 19.77
C MET A 176 -10.63 3.52 19.92
N THR A 177 -10.98 2.66 18.99
CA THR A 177 -10.61 1.23 19.01
C THR A 177 -9.10 1.06 18.93
N VAL A 178 -8.44 1.70 17.96
CA VAL A 178 -7.00 1.56 17.75
C VAL A 178 -6.19 2.16 18.91
N MET A 179 -6.63 3.27 19.52
CA MET A 179 -5.99 3.83 20.70
C MET A 179 -6.00 2.89 21.92
N GLN A 180 -6.97 1.98 21.98
CA GLN A 180 -7.10 0.99 23.05
C GLN A 180 -6.37 -0.33 22.77
N PHE A 181 -5.75 -0.48 21.60
CA PHE A 181 -4.97 -1.66 21.29
C PHE A 181 -3.84 -1.83 22.29
N LYS A 182 -3.66 -3.06 22.73
CA LYS A 182 -2.66 -3.44 23.72
C LYS A 182 -1.59 -4.32 23.06
N ASP A 183 -0.39 -4.20 23.56
CA ASP A 183 0.70 -5.11 23.26
C ASP A 183 0.53 -6.48 23.95
N SER A 184 1.49 -7.38 23.77
CA SER A 184 1.52 -8.69 24.41
C SER A 184 1.56 -8.64 25.94
N LYS A 185 2.04 -7.52 26.52
CA LYS A 185 2.11 -7.24 27.97
C LYS A 185 0.85 -6.57 28.51
N GLY A 186 -0.14 -6.28 27.67
CA GLY A 186 -1.40 -5.63 28.04
C GLY A 186 -1.33 -4.12 28.18
N ILE A 187 -0.24 -3.48 27.71
CA ILE A 187 -0.04 -2.04 27.75
C ILE A 187 -0.63 -1.42 26.49
N ALA A 188 -1.39 -0.31 26.64
CA ALA A 188 -1.96 0.38 25.49
C ALA A 188 -0.86 1.05 24.64
N ILE A 189 -0.89 0.80 23.34
CA ILE A 189 0.14 1.29 22.40
C ILE A 189 -0.09 2.77 22.06
N GLY A 190 -1.35 3.26 22.15
CA GLY A 190 -1.68 4.67 21.91
C GLY A 190 -1.54 5.13 20.45
N ILE A 191 -1.63 4.21 19.49
CA ILE A 191 -1.56 4.50 18.05
C ILE A 191 -2.88 5.09 17.57
N VAL A 192 -2.82 5.95 16.55
CA VAL A 192 -4.01 6.57 15.97
C VAL A 192 -3.98 6.46 14.45
N PRO A 193 -5.02 5.91 13.80
CA PRO A 193 -5.12 5.93 12.35
C PRO A 193 -5.38 7.36 11.86
N MET A 194 -4.64 7.78 10.84
CA MET A 194 -4.80 9.09 10.20
C MET A 194 -4.96 9.02 8.68
N VAL A 195 -4.65 7.90 8.08
CA VAL A 195 -4.88 7.63 6.65
C VAL A 195 -6.02 6.64 6.51
N PHE A 196 -7.00 7.01 5.72
CA PHE A 196 -8.18 6.18 5.48
C PHE A 196 -8.20 5.72 4.03
N ALA A 197 -8.81 4.57 3.78
CA ALA A 197 -9.01 4.06 2.43
C ALA A 197 -10.38 3.39 2.30
N GLY A 198 -10.87 3.30 1.07
CA GLY A 198 -12.13 2.65 0.76
C GLY A 198 -12.50 2.80 -0.70
N HIS A 199 -13.74 2.45 -1.04
CA HIS A 199 -14.25 2.54 -2.40
C HIS A 199 -14.21 3.99 -2.94
N PRO A 200 -13.89 4.22 -4.23
CA PRO A 200 -13.82 5.57 -4.84
C PRO A 200 -15.10 6.42 -4.65
N LYS A 201 -16.26 5.80 -4.49
CA LYS A 201 -17.53 6.47 -4.21
C LYS A 201 -17.49 7.35 -2.95
N MET A 202 -16.69 6.98 -1.95
CA MET A 202 -16.56 7.72 -0.69
C MET A 202 -15.57 8.90 -0.77
N GLU A 203 -14.71 8.96 -1.79
CA GLU A 203 -13.65 9.98 -1.88
C GLU A 203 -14.19 11.40 -1.77
N ARG A 204 -15.31 11.69 -2.45
CA ARG A 204 -15.92 13.03 -2.40
C ARG A 204 -16.33 13.43 -0.97
N LEU A 205 -16.91 12.50 -0.21
CA LEU A 205 -17.34 12.77 1.17
C LEU A 205 -16.16 12.98 2.11
N PHE A 206 -15.15 12.11 2.03
CA PHE A 206 -13.90 12.30 2.79
C PHE A 206 -13.23 13.64 2.46
N ARG A 207 -13.15 14.03 1.18
CA ARG A 207 -12.63 15.32 0.75
C ARG A 207 -13.46 16.49 1.29
N THR A 208 -14.78 16.34 1.37
CA THR A 208 -15.66 17.35 1.95
C THR A 208 -15.36 17.50 3.45
N ILE A 209 -15.28 16.41 4.19
CA ILE A 209 -14.96 16.41 5.64
C ILE A 209 -13.59 17.04 5.87
N MET A 210 -12.55 16.63 5.13
CA MET A 210 -11.19 17.16 5.28
C MET A 210 -11.06 18.66 5.01
N ASN A 211 -11.86 19.22 4.07
CA ASN A 211 -11.73 20.61 3.64
C ASN A 211 -12.79 21.54 4.26
N SER A 212 -13.82 21.01 4.90
CA SER A 212 -14.85 21.82 5.52
C SER A 212 -14.35 22.44 6.83
N THR A 213 -14.56 23.73 7.01
CA THR A 213 -14.32 24.43 8.28
C THR A 213 -15.48 24.31 9.25
N GLY A 214 -16.71 24.17 8.73
CA GLY A 214 -17.91 23.90 9.50
C GLY A 214 -18.26 22.41 9.48
N ASP A 215 -19.08 21.96 10.42
CA ASP A 215 -19.55 20.60 10.52
C ASP A 215 -20.27 20.15 9.23
N PRO A 216 -19.71 19.21 8.45
CA PRO A 216 -20.33 18.73 7.21
C PRO A 216 -21.51 17.76 7.45
N ALA A 217 -21.65 17.22 8.66
CA ALA A 217 -22.81 16.41 9.06
C ALA A 217 -24.09 17.24 9.20
N GLY A 218 -23.96 18.57 9.22
CA GLY A 218 -25.08 19.50 9.07
C GLY A 218 -25.98 19.66 10.31
N ALA A 219 -25.60 19.10 11.46
CA ALA A 219 -26.43 19.15 12.65
C ALA A 219 -26.50 20.56 13.29
N HIS A 220 -25.45 21.37 13.13
CA HIS A 220 -25.39 22.71 13.74
C HIS A 220 -24.62 23.70 12.86
N ALA A 221 -25.33 24.65 12.26
CA ALA A 221 -24.71 25.78 11.56
C ALA A 221 -23.85 26.60 12.54
N GLY A 222 -22.55 26.72 12.25
CA GLY A 222 -21.60 27.49 13.05
C GLY A 222 -20.71 26.69 13.99
N VAL A 223 -20.86 25.36 14.06
CA VAL A 223 -19.91 24.49 14.77
C VAL A 223 -18.71 24.18 13.88
N SER A 224 -17.51 24.25 14.44
CA SER A 224 -16.28 23.85 13.73
C SER A 224 -16.25 22.35 13.53
N ASN A 225 -15.69 21.90 12.41
CA ASN A 225 -15.53 20.48 12.09
C ASN A 225 -14.41 19.86 12.97
N PRO A 226 -14.76 18.99 13.94
CA PRO A 226 -13.77 18.39 14.84
C PRO A 226 -12.95 17.27 14.17
N VAL A 227 -13.47 16.66 13.08
CA VAL A 227 -12.87 15.49 12.43
C VAL A 227 -11.85 15.91 11.36
N ARG A 228 -11.85 17.17 10.93
CA ARG A 228 -10.96 17.69 9.89
C ARG A 228 -9.49 17.37 10.15
N ASP A 229 -9.01 17.62 11.36
CA ASP A 229 -7.61 17.44 11.74
C ASP A 229 -7.27 15.98 12.10
N MET A 230 -8.29 15.12 12.13
CA MET A 230 -8.14 13.68 12.40
C MET A 230 -7.81 12.88 11.13
N ILE A 231 -8.00 13.46 9.95
CA ILE A 231 -7.78 12.81 8.66
C ILE A 231 -6.62 13.48 7.95
N ARG A 232 -5.54 12.76 7.73
CA ARG A 232 -4.42 13.25 6.91
C ARG A 232 -4.68 13.05 5.43
N ASP A 233 -5.18 11.89 5.06
CA ASP A 233 -5.41 11.53 3.66
C ASP A 233 -6.48 10.45 3.53
N TYR A 234 -7.14 10.44 2.36
CA TYR A 234 -8.01 9.38 1.91
C TYR A 234 -7.50 8.80 0.60
N ILE A 235 -7.29 7.50 0.55
CA ILE A 235 -6.80 6.78 -0.62
C ILE A 235 -7.93 5.90 -1.19
N SER A 236 -8.33 6.20 -2.41
CA SER A 236 -9.32 5.37 -3.12
C SER A 236 -8.73 4.03 -3.51
N LEU A 237 -9.48 2.95 -3.29
CA LEU A 237 -9.17 1.58 -3.69
C LEU A 237 -9.94 1.25 -4.97
N PRO A 238 -9.31 1.33 -6.16
CA PRO A 238 -10.02 1.16 -7.43
C PRO A 238 -10.63 -0.24 -7.63
N ASN A 239 -10.04 -1.27 -7.02
CA ASN A 239 -10.52 -2.66 -7.12
C ASN A 239 -11.42 -3.07 -5.94
N ALA A 240 -11.77 -2.15 -5.03
CA ALA A 240 -12.72 -2.45 -3.97
C ALA A 240 -14.10 -2.78 -4.58
N THR A 241 -14.65 -3.92 -4.21
CA THR A 241 -15.99 -4.34 -4.62
C THR A 241 -17.06 -3.94 -3.62
N ASP A 242 -16.68 -3.86 -2.35
CA ASP A 242 -17.56 -3.37 -1.30
C ASP A 242 -17.59 -1.85 -1.28
N LEU A 243 -18.80 -1.29 -1.36
CA LEU A 243 -19.01 0.14 -1.50
C LEU A 243 -18.88 0.89 -0.17
N ASN A 244 -19.00 0.21 0.95
CA ASN A 244 -19.22 0.81 2.25
C ASN A 244 -18.14 0.45 3.27
N ASP A 245 -17.22 -0.47 2.95
CA ASP A 245 -16.08 -0.80 3.81
C ASP A 245 -15.10 0.36 3.92
N VAL A 246 -14.68 0.68 5.14
CA VAL A 246 -13.69 1.71 5.42
C VAL A 246 -12.49 1.08 6.13
N TYR A 247 -11.32 1.46 5.68
CA TYR A 247 -10.04 1.03 6.23
C TYR A 247 -9.33 2.21 6.87
N GLY A 248 -8.79 2.04 8.07
CA GLY A 248 -7.97 3.03 8.76
C GLY A 248 -6.54 2.53 8.97
N PHE A 249 -5.55 3.38 8.73
CA PHE A 249 -4.13 3.04 8.82
C PHE A 249 -3.36 4.07 9.64
N ALA A 250 -2.52 3.58 10.56
CA ALA A 250 -1.54 4.36 11.29
C ALA A 250 -0.19 4.27 10.55
N VAL A 251 0.26 5.38 9.99
CA VAL A 251 1.48 5.45 9.16
C VAL A 251 2.62 6.23 9.79
N ASP A 252 2.40 6.78 10.99
CA ASP A 252 3.37 7.62 11.69
C ASP A 252 4.37 6.84 12.56
N MET A 253 4.22 5.52 12.56
CA MET A 253 5.15 4.62 13.23
C MET A 253 6.37 4.33 12.34
N PRO A 254 7.52 3.95 12.92
CA PRO A 254 8.70 3.52 12.16
C PRO A 254 8.40 2.39 11.18
N VAL A 255 7.43 1.54 11.54
CA VAL A 255 6.92 0.45 10.71
C VAL A 255 5.50 0.80 10.26
N LYS A 256 5.18 0.54 9.00
CA LYS A 256 3.86 0.76 8.42
C LYS A 256 3.06 -0.55 8.36
N PRO A 257 1.73 -0.49 8.10
CA PRO A 257 0.86 -1.68 8.10
C PRO A 257 1.27 -2.78 7.14
N PHE A 258 1.96 -2.45 6.05
CA PHE A 258 2.39 -3.42 5.04
C PHE A 258 3.91 -3.39 4.85
N ILE A 259 4.46 -4.49 4.34
CA ILE A 259 5.86 -4.65 3.98
C ILE A 259 5.98 -4.69 2.45
N TYR A 260 6.84 -3.86 1.91
CA TYR A 260 7.37 -3.94 0.56
C TYR A 260 8.83 -4.37 0.63
N GLN A 261 9.09 -5.65 0.38
CA GLN A 261 10.43 -6.22 0.41
C GLN A 261 11.07 -6.05 -0.96
N ASN A 262 12.08 -5.19 -1.05
CA ASN A 262 12.78 -4.89 -2.29
C ASN A 262 14.05 -5.75 -2.40
N ARG A 263 14.00 -6.79 -3.25
CA ARG A 263 15.14 -7.69 -3.50
C ARG A 263 16.03 -7.16 -4.62
N GLN A 264 15.41 -6.69 -5.69
CA GLN A 264 16.08 -6.13 -6.85
C GLN A 264 15.24 -4.97 -7.35
N GLY A 265 15.83 -3.80 -7.35
CA GLY A 265 15.20 -2.60 -7.90
C GLY A 265 14.89 -2.77 -9.39
N LEU A 266 14.18 -1.82 -9.94
CA LEU A 266 13.73 -1.83 -11.32
C LEU A 266 14.95 -1.88 -12.27
N ASN A 267 15.09 -2.98 -12.99
CA ASN A 267 16.07 -3.18 -14.04
C ASN A 267 15.42 -2.95 -15.40
N GLN A 268 16.16 -2.33 -16.32
CA GLN A 268 15.71 -2.00 -17.66
C GLN A 268 16.75 -2.51 -18.66
N GLU A 269 16.31 -3.24 -19.64
CA GLU A 269 17.19 -3.88 -20.63
C GLU A 269 16.52 -3.90 -22.00
N LEU A 270 17.33 -3.66 -23.05
CA LEU A 270 16.91 -3.85 -24.43
C LEU A 270 17.49 -5.16 -24.96
N VAL A 271 16.63 -6.14 -25.16
CA VAL A 271 17.02 -7.47 -25.66
C VAL A 271 16.65 -7.62 -27.12
N ARG A 272 17.60 -8.04 -27.94
CA ARG A 272 17.35 -8.39 -29.34
C ARG A 272 16.93 -9.84 -29.45
N GLN A 273 15.82 -10.08 -30.15
CA GLN A 273 15.41 -11.42 -30.59
C GLN A 273 15.79 -11.63 -32.07
N PRO A 274 16.90 -12.33 -32.36
CA PRO A 274 17.40 -12.45 -33.71
C PRO A 274 16.44 -13.15 -34.68
N LEU A 275 15.71 -14.16 -34.18
CA LEU A 275 14.79 -14.97 -35.01
C LEU A 275 13.59 -14.19 -35.51
N ASN A 276 13.12 -13.19 -34.73
CA ASN A 276 11.90 -12.45 -35.07
C ASN A 276 12.17 -10.99 -35.43
N ARG A 277 13.45 -10.58 -35.58
CA ARG A 277 13.88 -9.21 -35.88
C ARG A 277 13.20 -8.18 -34.96
N LYS A 278 13.00 -8.54 -33.67
CA LYS A 278 12.37 -7.68 -32.67
C LYS A 278 13.37 -7.24 -31.61
N LEU A 279 13.25 -5.99 -31.23
CA LEU A 279 13.88 -5.42 -30.06
C LEU A 279 12.83 -5.39 -28.93
N ILE A 280 13.14 -6.00 -27.78
CA ILE A 280 12.24 -6.00 -26.62
C ILE A 280 12.86 -5.11 -25.56
N PHE A 281 12.23 -3.97 -25.27
CA PHE A 281 12.55 -3.18 -24.10
C PHE A 281 11.83 -3.79 -22.88
N LYS A 282 12.59 -4.40 -22.01
CA LYS A 282 12.11 -5.13 -20.82
C LYS A 282 12.36 -4.31 -19.57
N ALA A 283 11.37 -4.24 -18.71
CA ALA A 283 11.50 -3.76 -17.33
C ALA A 283 11.16 -4.91 -16.38
N ASP A 284 12.04 -5.19 -15.41
CA ASP A 284 11.86 -6.25 -14.44
C ASP A 284 12.34 -5.83 -13.06
N TYR A 285 11.72 -6.40 -12.02
CA TYR A 285 12.11 -6.21 -10.63
C TYR A 285 11.73 -7.44 -9.78
N ARG A 286 12.35 -7.56 -8.60
CA ARG A 286 12.07 -8.66 -7.68
C ARG A 286 11.68 -8.09 -6.32
N ALA A 287 10.49 -8.46 -5.86
CA ALA A 287 9.94 -7.96 -4.61
C ALA A 287 9.04 -8.98 -3.91
N GLY A 288 8.88 -8.80 -2.61
CA GLY A 288 7.86 -9.46 -1.80
C GLY A 288 6.90 -8.43 -1.22
N TYR A 289 5.65 -8.80 -1.05
CA TYR A 289 4.62 -7.95 -0.44
C TYR A 289 3.94 -8.75 0.66
N GLY A 290 3.81 -8.16 1.85
CA GLY A 290 3.27 -8.86 3.01
C GLY A 290 2.69 -7.94 4.06
N TYR A 291 2.13 -8.56 5.08
CA TYR A 291 1.56 -7.87 6.23
C TYR A 291 2.65 -7.56 7.26
N SER A 292 2.50 -6.42 7.92
CA SER A 292 3.29 -6.03 9.08
C SER A 292 2.47 -6.24 10.36
N LEU A 293 2.54 -5.29 11.28
CA LEU A 293 1.82 -5.30 12.55
C LEU A 293 0.31 -5.03 12.34
N PRO A 294 -0.58 -5.96 12.72
CA PRO A 294 -2.03 -5.75 12.63
C PRO A 294 -2.53 -4.57 13.48
N HIS A 295 -1.80 -4.19 14.54
CA HIS A 295 -2.09 -3.03 15.39
C HIS A 295 -2.12 -1.70 14.63
N LEU A 296 -1.50 -1.64 13.44
CA LEU A 296 -1.39 -0.42 12.63
C LEU A 296 -2.56 -0.23 11.66
N ALA A 297 -3.51 -1.15 11.65
CA ALA A 297 -4.62 -1.12 10.69
C ALA A 297 -5.92 -1.59 11.35
N ILE A 298 -7.03 -1.01 10.90
CA ILE A 298 -8.39 -1.40 11.27
C ILE A 298 -9.28 -1.39 10.05
N LYS A 299 -10.22 -2.32 9.98
CA LYS A 299 -11.27 -2.38 8.97
C LYS A 299 -12.62 -2.30 9.65
N LEU A 300 -13.52 -1.44 9.17
CA LEU A 300 -14.94 -1.49 9.50
C LEU A 300 -15.69 -2.05 8.30
N VAL A 301 -16.42 -3.13 8.55
CA VAL A 301 -17.33 -3.75 7.58
C VAL A 301 -18.69 -3.10 7.76
N SER A 302 -19.19 -2.52 6.72
CA SER A 302 -20.49 -1.89 6.69
C SER A 302 -21.49 -2.76 5.93
N GLY A 303 -22.79 -2.53 6.13
CA GLY A 303 -23.82 -3.38 5.54
C GLY A 303 -23.65 -3.55 4.04
N THR A 304 -23.64 -4.79 3.58
CA THR A 304 -23.62 -5.15 2.16
C THR A 304 -24.77 -4.48 1.42
N ALA A 305 -24.46 -3.88 0.27
CA ALA A 305 -25.45 -3.27 -0.62
C ALA A 305 -26.35 -4.33 -1.27
#